data_ebd7099acd072f6ba0c50a6643051b46
#
_entry.id   ebd7099acd072f6ba0c50a6643051b46
#
_cell.length_a   1.000
_cell.length_b   1.000
_cell.length_c   1.000
_cell.angle_alpha   90.00
_cell.angle_beta   90.00
_cell.angle_gamma   90.00
#
_symmetry.space_group_name_H-M   'P 1'
#
loop_
_entity.id
_entity.type
_entity.pdbx_description
1 polymer ?
#
loop_
_entity_poly.entity_id
_entity_poly.type
_entity_poly.pdbx_seq_one_letter_code
_entity_poly.pdbx_strand_id
1 'polypeptide(L)'
;MNPALAARCFLMISFAGKMTDFAVSDSFRGVVDTVSGATPLAALKQNGFTDSSVSVLHMFIGDIQGTIGETSALAILIGAAILLVFKVIDLKIPLTYIGSFAVFVILYMLGTGKGFDVNYLFSHIFGGGLMLGAWFMATDYVTTPITPRGQYVYGVCLGVLTAVFRLFGGSAEGVSYAIIFCNLLVPMIERVTRHPAFGKGGKKA
;
A
#
# COMPACT_ATOMS: atom_id res chain seq x y z
N MET A 1 -5.70 3.87 16.19
CA MET A 1 -6.26 3.61 14.85
C MET A 1 -6.46 4.94 14.13
N ASN A 2 -5.97 5.08 12.90
CA ASN A 2 -6.11 6.32 12.13
C ASN A 2 -7.58 6.54 11.72
N PRO A 3 -8.23 7.67 12.13
CA PRO A 3 -9.65 7.88 11.88
C PRO A 3 -9.99 8.05 10.40
N ALA A 4 -9.10 8.65 9.62
CA ALA A 4 -9.32 8.83 8.19
C ALA A 4 -9.35 7.48 7.44
N LEU A 5 -8.43 6.58 7.79
CA LEU A 5 -8.42 5.22 7.22
C LEU A 5 -9.63 4.40 7.66
N ALA A 6 -10.06 4.55 8.91
CA ALA A 6 -11.27 3.88 9.40
C ALA A 6 -12.51 4.33 8.63
N ALA A 7 -12.65 5.63 8.39
CA ALA A 7 -13.75 6.18 7.59
C ALA A 7 -13.68 5.67 6.14
N ARG A 8 -12.49 5.67 5.52
CA ARG A 8 -12.31 5.10 4.16
C ARG A 8 -12.72 3.62 4.11
N CYS A 9 -12.28 2.81 5.05
CA CYS A 9 -12.66 1.39 5.09
C CYS A 9 -14.15 1.20 5.27
N PHE A 10 -14.79 2.00 6.14
CA PHE A 10 -16.23 1.97 6.31
C PHE A 10 -16.97 2.28 5.00
N LEU A 11 -16.55 3.32 4.28
CA LEU A 11 -17.14 3.67 3.00
C LEU A 11 -16.91 2.60 1.93
N MET A 12 -15.72 2.00 1.89
CA MET A 12 -15.40 0.92 0.94
C MET A 12 -16.21 -0.35 1.19
N ILE A 13 -16.55 -0.64 2.44
CA ILE A 13 -17.40 -1.80 2.79
C ILE A 13 -18.87 -1.49 2.51
N SER A 14 -19.35 -0.30 2.91
CA SER A 14 -20.77 0.05 2.85
C SER A 14 -21.22 0.47 1.44
N PHE A 15 -20.34 1.11 0.67
CA PHE A 15 -20.63 1.72 -0.64
C PHE A 15 -19.61 1.31 -1.71
N ALA A 16 -19.18 0.04 -1.71
CA ALA A 16 -18.14 -0.48 -2.59
C ALA A 16 -18.33 -0.07 -4.06
N GLY A 17 -19.54 -0.23 -4.62
CA GLY A 17 -19.81 0.10 -6.01
C GLY A 17 -19.59 1.58 -6.37
N LYS A 18 -19.93 2.51 -5.46
CA LYS A 18 -19.71 3.94 -5.68
C LYS A 18 -18.25 4.36 -5.45
N MET A 19 -17.53 3.63 -4.62
CA MET A 19 -16.13 3.93 -4.29
C MET A 19 -15.14 3.37 -5.32
N THR A 20 -15.58 2.44 -6.16
CA THR A 20 -14.76 1.80 -7.21
C THR A 20 -15.18 2.19 -8.62
N ASP A 21 -16.20 3.03 -8.77
CA ASP A 21 -16.66 3.54 -10.07
C ASP A 21 -15.93 4.84 -10.40
N PHE A 22 -14.95 4.75 -11.29
CA PHE A 22 -14.16 5.89 -11.74
C PHE A 22 -14.65 6.34 -13.12
N ALA A 23 -15.68 7.16 -13.13
CA ALA A 23 -16.13 7.82 -14.34
C ALA A 23 -15.15 8.93 -14.75
N VAL A 24 -14.67 8.90 -15.99
CA VAL A 24 -13.89 10.01 -16.56
C VAL A 24 -14.84 11.16 -16.81
N SER A 25 -14.65 12.29 -16.12
CA SER A 25 -15.44 13.48 -16.37
C SER A 25 -15.14 14.04 -17.76
N ASP A 26 -16.18 14.17 -18.59
CA ASP A 26 -16.11 14.69 -19.98
C ASP A 26 -15.58 16.12 -20.09
N SER A 27 -15.47 16.85 -19.00
CA SER A 27 -15.02 18.24 -18.96
C SER A 27 -13.56 18.44 -19.38
N PHE A 28 -12.75 17.38 -19.41
CA PHE A 28 -11.31 17.49 -19.70
C PHE A 28 -10.90 16.93 -21.07
N ARG A 29 -11.73 16.09 -21.71
CA ARG A 29 -11.49 15.59 -23.07
C ARG A 29 -12.81 15.72 -23.85
N GLY A 30 -12.90 16.77 -24.64
CA GLY A 30 -14.03 16.93 -25.55
C GLY A 30 -14.29 15.64 -26.33
N VAL A 31 -15.55 15.18 -26.21
CA VAL A 31 -16.14 14.12 -27.02
C VAL A 31 -15.53 12.73 -26.88
N VAL A 32 -15.90 11.98 -25.82
CA VAL A 32 -16.07 10.52 -25.94
C VAL A 32 -16.93 10.01 -24.77
N ASP A 33 -17.81 9.04 -25.04
CA ASP A 33 -18.64 8.32 -24.09
C ASP A 33 -17.91 7.95 -22.79
N THR A 34 -18.57 8.16 -21.66
CA THR A 34 -18.11 7.77 -20.32
C THR A 34 -17.81 6.28 -20.28
N VAL A 35 -16.56 5.92 -20.50
CA VAL A 35 -16.11 4.56 -20.27
C VAL A 35 -15.75 4.45 -18.78
N SER A 36 -16.67 3.94 -17.99
CA SER A 36 -16.39 3.47 -16.63
C SER A 36 -15.43 2.27 -16.74
N GLY A 37 -14.17 2.48 -16.41
CA GLY A 37 -13.12 1.45 -16.49
C GLY A 37 -12.72 0.94 -15.10
N ALA A 38 -12.45 -0.36 -15.03
CA ALA A 38 -11.79 -0.94 -13.86
C ALA A 38 -10.41 -0.30 -13.67
N THR A 39 -10.00 -0.10 -12.41
CA THR A 39 -8.62 0.34 -12.14
C THR A 39 -7.62 -0.65 -12.76
N PRO A 40 -6.43 -0.20 -13.20
CA PRO A 40 -5.42 -1.09 -13.77
C PRO A 40 -5.12 -2.30 -12.89
N LEU A 41 -5.15 -2.12 -11.57
CA LEU A 41 -4.94 -3.21 -10.61
C LEU A 41 -6.12 -4.21 -10.58
N ALA A 42 -7.35 -3.75 -10.75
CA ALA A 42 -8.51 -4.63 -10.86
C ALA A 42 -8.51 -5.42 -12.17
N ALA A 43 -8.09 -4.78 -13.28
CA ALA A 43 -7.90 -5.44 -14.56
C ALA A 43 -6.80 -6.52 -14.51
N LEU A 44 -5.65 -6.23 -13.88
CA LEU A 44 -4.59 -7.21 -13.65
C LEU A 44 -5.06 -8.41 -12.84
N LYS A 45 -5.94 -8.19 -11.87
CA LYS A 45 -6.50 -9.26 -11.05
C LYS A 45 -7.47 -10.16 -11.82
N GLN A 46 -8.26 -9.59 -12.72
CA GLN A 46 -9.23 -10.33 -13.54
C GLN A 46 -8.57 -11.10 -14.69
N ASN A 47 -7.61 -10.48 -15.39
CA ASN A 47 -7.02 -11.01 -16.60
C ASN A 47 -5.74 -11.84 -16.37
N GLY A 48 -5.19 -11.83 -15.17
CA GLY A 48 -3.97 -12.57 -14.83
C GLY A 48 -2.68 -11.83 -15.20
N PHE A 49 -1.58 -12.58 -15.33
CA PHE A 49 -0.20 -12.07 -15.38
C PHE A 49 0.17 -11.21 -16.59
N THR A 50 -0.59 -11.20 -17.66
CA THR A 50 -0.17 -10.60 -18.94
C THR A 50 -1.26 -9.77 -19.56
N ASP A 51 -1.64 -8.68 -18.91
CA ASP A 51 -2.41 -7.66 -19.63
C ASP A 51 -1.43 -6.61 -20.17
N SER A 52 -1.07 -6.75 -21.45
CA SER A 52 -0.21 -5.81 -22.18
C SER A 52 -0.83 -4.41 -22.33
N SER A 53 -2.09 -4.24 -21.93
CA SER A 53 -2.81 -2.98 -22.00
C SER A 53 -2.41 -1.99 -20.89
N VAL A 54 -1.80 -2.46 -19.80
CA VAL A 54 -1.44 -1.63 -18.67
C VAL A 54 0.07 -1.34 -18.67
N SER A 55 0.46 -0.21 -19.23
CA SER A 55 1.85 0.23 -19.20
C SER A 55 2.25 0.70 -17.81
N VAL A 56 3.32 0.12 -17.25
CA VAL A 56 3.92 0.54 -15.98
C VAL A 56 4.32 2.03 -15.99
N LEU A 57 4.70 2.57 -17.15
CA LEU A 57 5.03 3.98 -17.31
C LEU A 57 3.82 4.89 -17.08
N HIS A 58 2.64 4.53 -17.59
CA HIS A 58 1.41 5.29 -17.36
C HIS A 58 1.01 5.27 -15.87
N MET A 59 1.20 4.15 -15.16
CA MET A 59 1.00 4.09 -13.70
C MET A 59 2.00 4.96 -12.94
N PHE A 60 3.25 5.02 -13.39
CA PHE A 60 4.28 5.82 -12.75
C PHE A 60 4.02 7.33 -12.92
N ILE A 61 3.66 7.77 -14.12
CA ILE A 61 3.38 9.18 -14.44
C ILE A 61 2.02 9.61 -13.86
N GLY A 62 1.01 8.72 -13.92
CA GLY A 62 -0.34 8.99 -13.39
C GLY A 62 -1.42 9.17 -14.46
N ASP A 63 -1.17 8.71 -15.67
CA ASP A 63 -2.18 8.69 -16.75
C ASP A 63 -3.02 7.40 -16.67
N ILE A 64 -3.66 7.21 -15.52
CA ILE A 64 -4.49 6.05 -15.21
C ILE A 64 -5.74 6.46 -14.47
N GLN A 65 -6.79 5.64 -14.56
CA GLN A 65 -7.99 5.78 -13.76
C GLN A 65 -7.73 5.29 -12.34
N GLY A 66 -8.10 6.08 -11.34
CA GLY A 66 -7.89 5.74 -9.94
C GLY A 66 -8.41 6.80 -8.98
N THR A 67 -8.30 6.55 -7.69
CA THR A 67 -8.66 7.51 -6.65
C THR A 67 -7.72 8.71 -6.65
N ILE A 68 -8.25 9.88 -6.29
CA ILE A 68 -7.47 11.11 -6.15
C ILE A 68 -6.33 10.87 -5.16
N GLY A 69 -5.08 11.16 -5.60
CA GLY A 69 -3.86 10.98 -4.81
C GLY A 69 -3.18 9.61 -4.94
N GLU A 70 -3.78 8.64 -5.65
CA GLU A 70 -3.17 7.33 -5.90
C GLU A 70 -2.70 7.12 -7.34
N THR A 71 -3.05 8.04 -8.23
CA THR A 71 -2.85 7.89 -9.68
C THR A 71 -1.37 8.02 -10.07
N SER A 72 -0.63 8.97 -9.50
CA SER A 72 0.76 9.24 -9.87
C SER A 72 1.75 8.81 -8.80
N ALA A 73 2.47 7.72 -9.04
CA ALA A 73 3.55 7.28 -8.16
C ALA A 73 4.70 8.32 -8.10
N LEU A 74 4.97 9.01 -9.20
CA LEU A 74 5.99 10.05 -9.28
C LEU A 74 5.66 11.23 -8.36
N ALA A 75 4.43 11.72 -8.38
CA ALA A 75 4.01 12.83 -7.50
C ALA A 75 4.10 12.43 -6.02
N ILE A 76 3.71 11.19 -5.68
CA ILE A 76 3.85 10.64 -4.33
C ILE A 76 5.32 10.62 -3.90
N LEU A 77 6.23 10.16 -4.76
CA LEU A 77 7.66 10.11 -4.46
C LEU A 77 8.27 11.50 -4.27
N ILE A 78 7.86 12.49 -5.06
CA ILE A 78 8.29 13.88 -4.87
C ILE A 78 7.82 14.39 -3.51
N GLY A 79 6.56 14.18 -3.15
CA GLY A 79 6.03 14.56 -1.83
C GLY A 79 6.76 13.84 -0.69
N ALA A 80 7.02 12.54 -0.84
CA ALA A 80 7.78 11.75 0.13
C ALA A 80 9.22 12.27 0.28
N ALA A 81 9.89 12.64 -0.82
CA ALA A 81 11.24 13.22 -0.79
C ALA A 81 11.27 14.54 -0.02
N ILE A 82 10.28 15.41 -0.21
CA ILE A 82 10.15 16.65 0.56
C ILE A 82 10.04 16.34 2.06
N LEU A 83 9.16 15.42 2.47
CA LEU A 83 8.99 15.06 3.88
C LEU A 83 10.25 14.41 4.48
N LEU A 84 11.01 13.66 3.69
CA LEU A 84 12.30 13.09 4.12
C LEU A 84 13.36 14.16 4.33
N VAL A 85 13.46 15.14 3.43
CA VAL A 85 14.42 16.28 3.54
C VAL A 85 14.14 17.08 4.82
N PHE A 86 12.87 17.33 5.10
CA PHE A 86 12.44 17.99 6.35
C PHE A 86 12.47 17.08 7.58
N LYS A 87 12.88 15.81 7.43
CA LYS A 87 12.92 14.81 8.52
C LYS A 87 11.57 14.63 9.25
N VAL A 88 10.48 14.81 8.53
CA VAL A 88 9.13 14.58 9.04
C VAL A 88 8.83 13.08 9.12
N ILE A 89 9.35 12.28 8.18
CA ILE A 89 9.15 10.84 8.15
C ILE A 89 10.49 10.09 8.11
N ASP A 90 10.51 8.88 8.67
CA ASP A 90 11.65 7.96 8.63
C ASP A 90 11.49 6.94 7.50
N LEU A 91 12.60 6.60 6.84
CA LEU A 91 12.65 5.59 5.76
C LEU A 91 12.35 4.16 6.22
N LYS A 92 12.44 3.86 7.52
CA LYS A 92 12.34 2.50 8.06
C LYS A 92 11.03 1.80 7.69
N ILE A 93 9.90 2.47 7.94
CA ILE A 93 8.57 1.90 7.68
C ILE A 93 8.30 1.76 6.18
N PRO A 94 8.44 2.82 5.33
CA PRO A 94 8.17 2.69 3.91
C PRO A 94 9.04 1.65 3.21
N LEU A 95 10.35 1.62 3.49
CA LEU A 95 11.25 0.66 2.85
C LEU A 95 10.96 -0.79 3.27
N THR A 96 10.72 -1.03 4.55
CA THR A 96 10.38 -2.38 5.01
C THR A 96 9.02 -2.83 4.52
N TYR A 97 8.06 -1.92 4.42
CA TYR A 97 6.74 -2.20 3.89
C TYR A 97 6.79 -2.60 2.40
N ILE A 98 7.37 -1.73 1.56
CA ILE A 98 7.47 -1.99 0.11
C ILE A 98 8.37 -3.19 -0.15
N GLY A 99 9.48 -3.33 0.59
CA GLY A 99 10.41 -4.45 0.45
C GLY A 99 9.77 -5.80 0.79
N SER A 100 9.09 -5.91 1.93
CA SER A 100 8.40 -7.14 2.32
C SER A 100 7.23 -7.49 1.40
N PHE A 101 6.51 -6.49 0.93
CA PHE A 101 5.47 -6.67 -0.09
C PHE A 101 6.05 -7.22 -1.40
N ALA A 102 7.15 -6.63 -1.89
CA ALA A 102 7.82 -7.07 -3.12
C ALA A 102 8.33 -8.52 -2.99
N VAL A 103 8.98 -8.85 -1.88
CA VAL A 103 9.45 -10.21 -1.60
C VAL A 103 8.29 -11.20 -1.62
N PHE A 104 7.17 -10.88 -0.98
CA PHE A 104 6.02 -11.77 -0.96
C PHE A 104 5.42 -11.98 -2.36
N VAL A 105 5.30 -10.91 -3.17
CA VAL A 105 4.81 -11.01 -4.55
C VAL A 105 5.77 -11.87 -5.40
N ILE A 106 7.08 -11.70 -5.25
CA ILE A 106 8.08 -12.53 -5.95
C ILE A 106 7.94 -14.01 -5.56
N LEU A 107 7.81 -14.31 -4.27
CA LEU A 107 7.60 -15.67 -3.79
C LEU A 107 6.31 -16.28 -4.35
N TYR A 108 5.26 -15.50 -4.41
CA TYR A 108 4.00 -15.92 -5.02
C TYR A 108 4.15 -16.24 -6.51
N MET A 109 4.86 -15.39 -7.27
CA MET A 109 5.12 -15.63 -8.70
C MET A 109 5.92 -16.91 -8.93
N LEU A 110 6.97 -17.15 -8.13
CA LEU A 110 7.77 -18.37 -8.18
C LEU A 110 6.94 -19.61 -7.80
N GLY A 111 6.09 -19.51 -6.79
CA GLY A 111 5.24 -20.60 -6.33
C GLY A 111 4.14 -20.99 -7.31
N THR A 112 3.64 -20.05 -8.11
CA THR A 112 2.62 -20.32 -9.14
C THR A 112 3.20 -20.83 -10.47
N GLY A 113 4.53 -20.93 -10.58
CA GLY A 113 5.20 -21.47 -11.77
C GLY A 113 5.10 -20.60 -13.04
N LYS A 114 4.61 -19.38 -12.92
CA LYS A 114 4.43 -18.45 -14.07
C LYS A 114 5.70 -17.67 -14.44
N GLY A 115 6.81 -17.93 -13.74
CA GLY A 115 8.06 -17.22 -13.97
C GLY A 115 8.10 -15.82 -13.32
N PHE A 116 9.27 -15.19 -13.37
CA PHE A 116 9.47 -13.85 -12.82
C PHE A 116 9.09 -12.80 -13.88
N ASP A 117 8.00 -12.08 -13.65
CA ASP A 117 7.57 -10.95 -14.49
C ASP A 117 7.75 -9.63 -13.75
N VAL A 118 8.69 -8.84 -14.27
CA VAL A 118 9.04 -7.52 -13.71
C VAL A 118 7.89 -6.55 -13.85
N ASN A 119 7.14 -6.60 -14.96
CA ASN A 119 6.00 -5.73 -15.18
C ASN A 119 4.88 -5.99 -14.18
N TYR A 120 4.62 -7.26 -13.89
CA TYR A 120 3.64 -7.64 -12.86
C TYR A 120 4.02 -7.08 -11.48
N LEU A 121 5.28 -7.22 -11.08
CA LEU A 121 5.76 -6.70 -9.80
C LEU A 121 5.59 -5.18 -9.70
N PHE A 122 6.06 -4.44 -10.71
CA PHE A 122 5.95 -2.98 -10.71
C PHE A 122 4.51 -2.49 -10.83
N SER A 123 3.65 -3.19 -11.57
CA SER A 123 2.23 -2.88 -11.61
C SER A 123 1.55 -3.04 -10.25
N HIS A 124 1.97 -4.02 -9.45
CA HIS A 124 1.50 -4.17 -8.07
C HIS A 124 2.09 -3.12 -7.12
N ILE A 125 3.30 -2.62 -7.35
CA ILE A 125 3.92 -1.57 -6.53
C ILE A 125 3.30 -0.20 -6.84
N PHE A 126 3.20 0.16 -8.13
CA PHE A 126 2.72 1.47 -8.56
C PHE A 126 1.19 1.54 -8.70
N GLY A 127 0.53 0.39 -8.88
CA GLY A 127 -0.91 0.31 -8.95
C GLY A 127 -1.59 0.33 -7.59
N GLY A 128 -2.71 1.06 -7.49
CA GLY A 128 -3.48 1.22 -6.26
C GLY A 128 -2.75 1.98 -5.17
N GLY A 129 -3.34 2.03 -4.00
CA GLY A 129 -2.89 2.87 -2.88
C GLY A 129 -1.63 2.44 -2.13
N LEU A 130 -0.81 1.49 -2.64
CA LEU A 130 0.36 1.01 -1.91
C LEU A 130 1.38 2.12 -1.65
N MET A 131 1.71 2.90 -2.69
CA MET A 131 2.69 3.99 -2.57
C MET A 131 2.19 5.08 -1.62
N LEU A 132 0.94 5.52 -1.77
CA LEU A 132 0.32 6.48 -0.86
C LEU A 132 0.26 5.92 0.58
N GLY A 133 -0.15 4.67 0.72
CA GLY A 133 -0.22 3.97 2.01
C GLY A 133 1.12 3.86 2.70
N ALA A 134 2.18 3.50 1.98
CA ALA A 134 3.50 3.30 2.56
C ALA A 134 4.16 4.61 3.00
N TRP A 135 4.04 5.68 2.20
CA TRP A 135 4.74 6.94 2.45
C TRP A 135 3.98 7.92 3.35
N PHE A 136 2.65 7.94 3.30
CA PHE A 136 1.85 8.96 4.00
C PHE A 136 0.91 8.39 5.06
N MET A 137 0.40 7.16 4.88
CA MET A 137 -0.58 6.60 5.81
C MET A 137 0.06 5.71 6.88
N ALA A 138 1.08 4.91 6.52
CA ALA A 138 1.75 4.01 7.44
C ALA A 138 2.81 4.69 8.31
N THR A 139 3.14 5.95 8.01
CA THR A 139 4.12 6.76 8.75
C THR A 139 3.49 7.71 9.76
N ASP A 140 2.22 7.52 10.10
CA ASP A 140 1.51 8.34 11.07
C ASP A 140 2.09 8.21 12.48
N TYR A 141 2.48 9.33 13.10
CA TYR A 141 3.12 9.37 14.43
C TYR A 141 2.28 8.76 15.55
N VAL A 142 0.96 8.83 15.45
CA VAL A 142 0.06 8.41 16.53
C VAL A 142 -0.16 6.90 16.55
N THR A 143 -0.11 6.26 15.40
CA THR A 143 -0.54 4.87 15.24
C THR A 143 0.59 3.90 14.95
N THR A 144 1.83 4.39 14.80
CA THR A 144 3.02 3.57 14.53
C THR A 144 3.81 3.24 15.80
N PRO A 145 4.57 2.14 15.82
CA PRO A 145 5.44 1.82 16.94
C PRO A 145 6.53 2.86 17.17
N ILE A 146 6.78 3.21 18.43
CA ILE A 146 7.82 4.17 18.82
C ILE A 146 9.22 3.54 18.73
N THR A 147 9.34 2.22 18.99
CA THR A 147 10.63 1.54 18.99
C THR A 147 11.16 1.30 17.59
N PRO A 148 12.45 1.55 17.30
CA PRO A 148 13.02 1.29 15.97
C PRO A 148 12.85 -0.16 15.50
N ARG A 149 13.01 -1.13 16.43
CA ARG A 149 12.76 -2.55 16.11
C ARG A 149 11.30 -2.81 15.80
N GLY A 150 10.40 -2.17 16.54
CA GLY A 150 8.95 -2.25 16.29
C GLY A 150 8.55 -1.72 14.92
N GLN A 151 9.20 -0.65 14.45
CA GLN A 151 8.95 -0.08 13.11
C GLN A 151 9.30 -1.07 11.99
N TYR A 152 10.41 -1.83 12.12
CA TYR A 152 10.75 -2.87 11.15
C TYR A 152 9.73 -4.01 11.15
N VAL A 153 9.36 -4.51 12.33
CA VAL A 153 8.35 -5.58 12.45
C VAL A 153 7.01 -5.12 11.89
N TYR A 154 6.61 -3.90 12.21
CA TYR A 154 5.37 -3.29 11.72
C TYR A 154 5.36 -3.18 10.19
N GLY A 155 6.46 -2.70 9.58
CA GLY A 155 6.60 -2.61 8.12
C GLY A 155 6.51 -3.97 7.43
N VAL A 156 7.16 -5.00 8.00
CA VAL A 156 7.08 -6.38 7.48
C VAL A 156 5.64 -6.92 7.57
N CYS A 157 4.98 -6.73 8.71
CA CYS A 157 3.57 -7.16 8.86
C CYS A 157 2.65 -6.46 7.85
N LEU A 158 2.85 -5.16 7.64
CA LEU A 158 2.11 -4.40 6.64
C LEU A 158 2.28 -4.97 5.23
N GLY A 159 3.52 -5.24 4.81
CA GLY A 159 3.81 -5.75 3.47
C GLY A 159 3.21 -7.12 3.23
N VAL A 160 3.36 -8.03 4.18
CA VAL A 160 2.79 -9.38 4.09
C VAL A 160 1.26 -9.33 4.05
N LEU A 161 0.62 -8.60 4.96
CA LEU A 161 -0.84 -8.50 5.00
C LEU A 161 -1.41 -7.84 3.75
N THR A 162 -0.77 -6.77 3.26
CA THR A 162 -1.20 -6.13 2.01
C THR A 162 -1.09 -7.07 0.83
N ALA A 163 0.00 -7.85 0.73
CA ALA A 163 0.15 -8.84 -0.32
C ALA A 163 -0.90 -9.94 -0.24
N VAL A 164 -1.18 -10.45 0.95
CA VAL A 164 -2.24 -11.46 1.18
C VAL A 164 -3.60 -10.89 0.76
N PHE A 165 -3.96 -9.69 1.21
CA PHE A 165 -5.24 -9.09 0.85
C PHE A 165 -5.38 -8.81 -0.65
N ARG A 166 -4.30 -8.41 -1.32
CA ARG A 166 -4.33 -8.17 -2.77
C ARG A 166 -4.40 -9.46 -3.59
N LEU A 167 -3.61 -10.46 -3.23
CA LEU A 167 -3.53 -11.70 -4.02
C LEU A 167 -4.71 -12.64 -3.76
N PHE A 168 -5.13 -12.74 -2.51
CA PHE A 168 -6.16 -13.71 -2.08
C PHE A 168 -7.50 -13.05 -1.71
N GLY A 169 -7.52 -11.75 -1.43
CA GLY A 169 -8.74 -11.02 -1.06
C GLY A 169 -9.68 -10.77 -2.25
N GLY A 170 -10.94 -10.48 -1.99
CA GLY A 170 -11.94 -10.12 -3.02
C GLY A 170 -11.74 -8.72 -3.60
N SER A 171 -11.15 -7.78 -2.86
CA SER A 171 -10.87 -6.41 -3.29
C SER A 171 -9.46 -6.27 -3.86
N ALA A 172 -9.30 -5.44 -4.88
CA ALA A 172 -7.97 -5.07 -5.40
C ALA A 172 -7.19 -4.18 -4.42
N GLU A 173 -7.90 -3.41 -3.58
CA GLU A 173 -7.33 -2.50 -2.61
C GLU A 173 -7.33 -3.10 -1.19
N GLY A 174 -6.19 -3.68 -0.79
CA GLY A 174 -5.99 -4.25 0.54
C GLY A 174 -5.23 -3.33 1.52
N VAL A 175 -4.67 -2.21 1.05
CA VAL A 175 -3.74 -1.36 1.82
C VAL A 175 -4.38 -0.78 3.07
N SER A 176 -5.55 -0.18 2.93
CA SER A 176 -6.27 0.45 4.05
C SER A 176 -6.63 -0.56 5.14
N TYR A 177 -7.09 -1.75 4.75
CA TYR A 177 -7.41 -2.84 5.69
C TYR A 177 -6.15 -3.35 6.41
N ALA A 178 -5.04 -3.52 5.68
CA ALA A 178 -3.77 -3.95 6.26
C ALA A 178 -3.25 -2.95 7.29
N ILE A 179 -3.31 -1.64 6.99
CA ILE A 179 -2.83 -0.60 7.92
C ILE A 179 -3.70 -0.58 9.18
N ILE A 180 -5.03 -0.64 9.06
CA ILE A 180 -5.91 -0.66 10.24
C ILE A 180 -5.63 -1.89 11.10
N PHE A 181 -5.51 -3.07 10.47
CA PHE A 181 -5.23 -4.30 11.21
C PHE A 181 -3.87 -4.24 11.92
N CYS A 182 -2.83 -3.76 11.23
CA CYS A 182 -1.51 -3.59 11.84
C CYS A 182 -1.51 -2.55 12.96
N ASN A 183 -2.28 -1.47 12.85
CA ASN A 183 -2.43 -0.49 13.94
C ASN A 183 -2.99 -1.12 15.23
N LEU A 184 -3.87 -2.11 15.11
CA LEU A 184 -4.37 -2.86 16.27
C LEU A 184 -3.29 -3.76 16.89
N LEU A 185 -2.31 -4.20 16.10
CA LEU A 185 -1.19 -5.02 16.57
C LEU A 185 -0.06 -4.20 17.20
N VAL A 186 -0.02 -2.87 17.02
CA VAL A 186 1.05 -2.00 17.54
C VAL A 186 1.32 -2.19 19.04
N PRO A 187 0.32 -2.24 19.94
CA PRO A 187 0.58 -2.46 21.37
C PRO A 187 1.26 -3.80 21.66
N MET A 188 0.96 -4.84 20.87
CA MET A 188 1.61 -6.15 20.99
C MET A 188 3.05 -6.11 20.50
N ILE A 189 3.28 -5.45 19.35
CA ILE A 189 4.62 -5.26 18.78
C ILE A 189 5.50 -4.48 19.78
N GLU A 190 4.98 -3.41 20.36
CA GLU A 190 5.72 -2.62 21.35
C GLU A 190 6.04 -3.41 22.61
N ARG A 191 5.14 -4.25 23.10
CA ARG A 191 5.39 -5.09 24.27
C ARG A 191 6.60 -6.01 24.07
N VAL A 192 6.78 -6.55 22.87
CA VAL A 192 7.90 -7.45 22.53
C VAL A 192 9.19 -6.68 22.21
N THR A 193 9.07 -5.47 21.64
CA THR A 193 10.22 -4.69 21.16
C THR A 193 10.71 -3.63 22.15
N ARG A 194 10.02 -3.45 23.28
CA ARG A 194 10.37 -2.47 24.31
C ARG A 194 11.71 -2.80 24.94
N HIS A 195 12.60 -1.81 25.05
CA HIS A 195 13.83 -1.94 25.81
C HIS A 195 13.54 -2.07 27.32
N PRO A 196 14.36 -2.86 28.06
CA PRO A 196 14.24 -2.93 29.50
C PRO A 196 14.42 -1.53 30.11
N ALA A 197 13.62 -1.22 31.16
CA ALA A 197 13.68 0.07 31.82
C ALA A 197 15.07 0.30 32.45
N PHE A 198 15.53 1.56 32.42
CA PHE A 198 16.79 1.97 33.02
C PHE A 198 16.83 1.49 34.49
N GLY A 199 17.94 0.85 34.90
CA GLY A 199 18.13 0.36 36.27
C GLY A 199 17.57 -1.05 36.56
N LYS A 200 16.79 -1.67 35.67
CA LYS A 200 16.49 -3.11 35.75
C LYS A 200 17.58 -3.85 34.99
N GLY A 201 18.67 -4.18 35.71
CA GLY A 201 19.74 -5.04 35.19
C GLY A 201 19.13 -6.31 34.61
N GLY A 202 19.43 -6.59 33.36
CA GLY A 202 18.95 -7.79 32.69
C GLY A 202 19.33 -9.02 33.46
N LYS A 203 18.37 -9.75 33.99
CA LYS A 203 18.57 -11.16 34.27
C LYS A 203 18.82 -11.82 32.92
N LYS A 204 20.09 -12.13 32.64
CA LYS A 204 20.47 -13.12 31.64
C LYS A 204 19.79 -14.42 32.07
N ALA A 205 18.80 -14.88 31.33
CA ALA A 205 18.38 -16.27 31.35
C ALA A 205 19.33 -17.05 30.46
#